data_1cf6835d2789d2632cf86fd0a74a8737
#
_entry.id   1cf6835d2789d2632cf86fd0a74a8737
#
_cell.length_a   1.000
_cell.length_b   1.000
_cell.length_c   1.000
_cell.angle_alpha   90.00
_cell.angle_beta   90.00
_cell.angle_gamma   90.00
#
_symmetry.space_group_name_H-M   'P 1'
#
loop_
_entity.id
_entity.type
_entity.pdbx_description
1 polymer ?
#
loop_
_entity_poly.entity_id
_entity_poly.type
_entity_poly.pdbx_seq_one_letter_code
_entity_poly.pdbx_strand_id
1 'polypeptide(L)'
;LSTTRLQAHRQLVVPWTHFFDTLKPRLLGLLEPLCACICQENDTLARIGTSCLQALIVKNMTRMDDECWQQVIDAFLRLFRATTASQVFDPSLSSPEDVMPAQERRQAFKQIIVKCVLQLLLIETSNELLRNTEVYEAVPVPQLLRLTAALEDSYRFSRRINADRSLRTALWKVGFMKQLPNLLKQESTSASTLVYVYLRMHNDHRPSFATYRREVSDRYLPLAEEIVSVYLPLDNETQARNIAAWTPVVAQVLQGLAAMYELDPSGHVPATPTFFMLVIELLDKITLAPALAAPLKRYLGAVGTAHGLIDSEAAAARAYAREQARAEMLHAAPTPRSSTPISSQADQSQADLRHMSLVNPSFDALSTTAGAGAPS
;
A
#
# COMPACT_ATOMS: atom_id res chain seq x y z
N LEU A 1 -8.43 28.81 -41.73
CA LEU A 1 -7.66 27.54 -41.65
C LEU A 1 -7.90 26.73 -40.37
N SER A 2 -8.63 27.27 -39.36
CA SER A 2 -8.84 26.61 -38.07
C SER A 2 -10.13 25.76 -37.96
N THR A 3 -11.19 26.12 -38.69
CA THR A 3 -12.48 25.43 -38.64
C THR A 3 -12.51 24.11 -39.41
N THR A 4 -11.78 24.05 -40.53
CA THR A 4 -11.72 22.83 -41.37
C THR A 4 -10.87 21.71 -40.70
N ARG A 5 -9.84 22.09 -39.93
CA ARG A 5 -9.06 21.09 -39.14
C ARG A 5 -9.85 20.52 -37.95
N LEU A 6 -10.66 21.33 -37.30
CA LEU A 6 -11.53 20.88 -36.20
C LEU A 6 -12.69 19.98 -36.70
N GLN A 7 -13.22 20.23 -37.90
CA GLN A 7 -14.20 19.35 -38.52
C GLN A 7 -13.59 18.02 -38.98
N ALA A 8 -12.38 18.01 -39.52
CA ALA A 8 -11.66 16.79 -39.88
C ALA A 8 -11.30 15.94 -38.65
N HIS A 9 -10.94 16.56 -37.51
CA HIS A 9 -10.73 15.87 -36.25
C HIS A 9 -12.04 15.29 -35.69
N ARG A 10 -13.16 15.97 -35.79
CA ARG A 10 -14.49 15.43 -35.41
C ARG A 10 -14.91 14.24 -36.27
N GLN A 11 -14.64 14.25 -37.56
CA GLN A 11 -14.96 13.12 -38.47
C GLN A 11 -14.06 11.92 -38.27
N LEU A 12 -12.82 12.08 -37.75
CA LEU A 12 -11.94 10.99 -37.43
C LEU A 12 -12.22 10.37 -36.03
N VAL A 13 -12.83 11.11 -35.13
CA VAL A 13 -13.16 10.61 -33.77
C VAL A 13 -14.40 9.71 -33.77
N VAL A 14 -15.38 9.95 -34.65
CA VAL A 14 -16.63 9.17 -34.73
C VAL A 14 -16.38 7.70 -35.12
N PRO A 15 -15.51 7.35 -36.11
CA PRO A 15 -15.24 5.94 -36.43
C PRO A 15 -14.53 5.18 -35.32
N TRP A 16 -13.68 5.85 -34.52
CA TRP A 16 -12.92 5.21 -33.44
C TRP A 16 -13.77 4.90 -32.20
N THR A 17 -14.76 5.74 -31.86
CA THR A 17 -15.73 5.45 -30.81
C THR A 17 -16.60 4.26 -31.17
N HIS A 18 -17.11 4.21 -32.40
CA HIS A 18 -17.92 3.09 -32.89
C HIS A 18 -17.12 1.76 -32.95
N PHE A 19 -15.82 1.83 -33.21
CA PHE A 19 -14.94 0.66 -33.21
C PHE A 19 -14.68 0.15 -31.78
N PHE A 20 -14.61 1.05 -30.80
CA PHE A 20 -14.46 0.66 -29.39
C PHE A 20 -15.72 -0.05 -28.87
N ASP A 21 -16.91 0.43 -29.19
CA ASP A 21 -18.18 -0.21 -28.82
C ASP A 21 -18.29 -1.64 -29.36
N THR A 22 -17.75 -1.86 -30.56
CA THR A 22 -17.68 -3.20 -31.15
C THR A 22 -16.65 -4.11 -30.46
N LEU A 23 -15.55 -3.54 -29.94
CA LEU A 23 -14.48 -4.26 -29.24
C LEU A 23 -14.75 -4.42 -27.75
N LYS A 24 -15.59 -3.57 -27.13
CA LYS A 24 -15.93 -3.61 -25.71
C LYS A 24 -16.27 -5.01 -25.19
N PRO A 25 -17.18 -5.79 -25.81
CA PRO A 25 -17.50 -7.13 -25.33
C PRO A 25 -16.29 -8.08 -25.38
N ARG A 26 -15.39 -7.91 -26.34
CA ARG A 26 -14.17 -8.72 -26.46
C ARG A 26 -13.14 -8.35 -25.38
N LEU A 27 -12.95 -7.06 -25.11
CA LEU A 27 -12.07 -6.57 -24.04
C LEU A 27 -12.55 -7.04 -22.67
N LEU A 28 -13.85 -6.96 -22.41
CA LEU A 28 -14.45 -7.46 -21.19
C LEU A 28 -14.41 -8.99 -21.09
N GLY A 29 -14.53 -9.69 -22.22
CA GLY A 29 -14.35 -11.14 -22.30
C GLY A 29 -12.94 -11.62 -21.95
N LEU A 30 -11.91 -10.75 -21.98
CA LEU A 30 -10.56 -11.08 -21.52
C LEU A 30 -10.42 -11.09 -19.99
N LEU A 31 -11.32 -10.45 -19.25
CA LEU A 31 -11.24 -10.37 -17.78
C LEU A 31 -11.29 -11.75 -17.13
N GLU A 32 -12.17 -12.65 -17.60
CA GLU A 32 -12.31 -13.99 -17.02
C GLU A 32 -11.08 -14.86 -17.23
N PRO A 33 -10.52 -15.01 -18.47
CA PRO A 33 -9.26 -15.72 -18.67
C PRO A 33 -8.10 -15.13 -17.88
N LEU A 34 -8.01 -13.78 -17.75
CA LEU A 34 -6.96 -13.14 -16.96
C LEU A 34 -7.11 -13.45 -15.47
N CYS A 35 -8.33 -13.42 -14.94
CA CYS A 35 -8.61 -13.84 -13.57
C CYS A 35 -8.23 -15.31 -13.34
N ALA A 36 -8.55 -16.19 -14.28
CA ALA A 36 -8.16 -17.60 -14.21
C ALA A 36 -6.64 -17.77 -14.21
N CYS A 37 -5.91 -17.01 -15.04
CA CYS A 37 -4.44 -17.03 -15.04
C CYS A 37 -3.85 -16.54 -13.71
N ILE A 38 -4.41 -15.47 -13.14
CA ILE A 38 -3.93 -14.90 -11.87
C ILE A 38 -4.14 -15.88 -10.71
N CYS A 39 -5.24 -16.64 -10.71
CA CYS A 39 -5.55 -17.60 -9.66
C CYS A 39 -4.81 -18.94 -9.78
N GLN A 40 -3.91 -19.12 -10.77
CA GLN A 40 -3.12 -20.34 -10.88
C GLN A 40 -2.08 -20.47 -9.77
N GLU A 41 -1.74 -21.70 -9.39
CA GLU A 41 -0.66 -22.00 -8.43
C GLU A 41 0.76 -21.78 -9.02
N ASN A 42 0.86 -20.98 -10.08
CA ASN A 42 2.11 -20.67 -10.78
C ASN A 42 2.38 -19.17 -10.72
N ASP A 43 3.43 -18.77 -9.98
CA ASP A 43 3.79 -17.36 -9.77
C ASP A 43 4.05 -16.60 -11.07
N THR A 44 4.74 -17.24 -12.03
CA THR A 44 5.04 -16.61 -13.33
C THR A 44 3.76 -16.31 -14.11
N LEU A 45 2.83 -17.27 -14.15
CA LEU A 45 1.55 -17.11 -14.85
C LEU A 45 0.68 -16.05 -14.17
N ALA A 46 0.65 -16.04 -12.84
CA ALA A 46 -0.07 -15.03 -12.07
C ALA A 46 0.47 -13.62 -12.34
N ARG A 47 1.79 -13.43 -12.36
CA ARG A 47 2.44 -12.15 -12.69
C ARG A 47 2.17 -11.71 -14.13
N ILE A 48 2.19 -12.62 -15.09
CA ILE A 48 1.80 -12.33 -16.47
C ILE A 48 0.33 -11.89 -16.51
N GLY A 49 -0.55 -12.62 -15.84
CA GLY A 49 -1.98 -12.28 -15.76
C GLY A 49 -2.24 -10.89 -15.18
N THR A 50 -1.58 -10.53 -14.07
CA THR A 50 -1.72 -9.19 -13.46
C THR A 50 -1.13 -8.10 -14.35
N SER A 51 0.01 -8.32 -14.98
CA SER A 51 0.60 -7.37 -15.94
C SER A 51 -0.30 -7.14 -17.15
N CYS A 52 -0.92 -8.19 -17.67
CA CYS A 52 -1.89 -8.09 -18.77
C CYS A 52 -3.15 -7.34 -18.35
N LEU A 53 -3.68 -7.61 -17.14
CA LEU A 53 -4.83 -6.90 -16.57
C LEU A 53 -4.53 -5.40 -16.40
N GLN A 54 -3.37 -5.08 -15.85
CA GLN A 54 -2.90 -3.70 -15.69
C GLN A 54 -2.75 -3.01 -17.05
N ALA A 55 -2.13 -3.65 -18.03
CA ALA A 55 -1.97 -3.11 -19.38
C ALA A 55 -3.33 -2.89 -20.08
N LEU A 56 -4.30 -3.82 -19.89
CA LEU A 56 -5.65 -3.67 -20.41
C LEU A 56 -6.31 -2.41 -19.86
N ILE A 57 -6.21 -2.17 -18.56
CA ILE A 57 -6.79 -0.98 -17.90
C ILE A 57 -6.09 0.30 -18.41
N VAL A 58 -4.76 0.38 -18.26
CA VAL A 58 -4.00 1.59 -18.59
C VAL A 58 -4.16 2.00 -20.06
N LYS A 59 -4.22 1.03 -20.99
CA LYS A 59 -4.36 1.34 -22.41
C LYS A 59 -5.77 1.73 -22.83
N ASN A 60 -6.79 1.42 -22.04
CA ASN A 60 -8.19 1.63 -22.41
C ASN A 60 -8.97 2.56 -21.48
N MET A 61 -8.39 3.02 -20.36
CA MET A 61 -9.07 3.78 -19.30
C MET A 61 -9.84 5.00 -19.82
N THR A 62 -9.30 5.74 -20.79
CA THR A 62 -9.95 6.93 -21.37
C THR A 62 -11.22 6.63 -22.20
N ARG A 63 -11.45 5.36 -22.51
CA ARG A 63 -12.59 4.88 -23.31
C ARG A 63 -13.57 4.05 -22.49
N MET A 64 -13.22 3.70 -21.26
CA MET A 64 -14.07 2.91 -20.38
C MET A 64 -15.21 3.77 -19.84
N ASP A 65 -16.43 3.31 -20.04
CA ASP A 65 -17.63 3.85 -19.40
C ASP A 65 -17.84 3.23 -18.00
N ASP A 66 -18.87 3.66 -17.29
CA ASP A 66 -19.18 3.21 -15.94
C ASP A 66 -19.41 1.70 -15.86
N GLU A 67 -20.01 1.10 -16.90
CA GLU A 67 -20.23 -0.35 -16.96
C GLU A 67 -18.93 -1.12 -17.12
N CYS A 68 -18.00 -0.64 -17.96
CA CYS A 68 -16.67 -1.21 -18.09
C CYS A 68 -15.91 -1.16 -16.76
N TRP A 69 -15.92 0.00 -16.09
CA TRP A 69 -15.29 0.15 -14.79
C TRP A 69 -15.90 -0.76 -13.74
N GLN A 70 -17.24 -0.90 -13.74
CA GLN A 70 -17.92 -1.83 -12.85
C GLN A 70 -17.40 -3.27 -13.06
N GLN A 71 -17.32 -3.75 -14.29
CA GLN A 71 -16.86 -5.11 -14.60
C GLN A 71 -15.38 -5.33 -14.26
N VAL A 72 -14.53 -4.33 -14.50
CA VAL A 72 -13.11 -4.35 -14.10
C VAL A 72 -13.00 -4.46 -12.58
N ILE A 73 -13.70 -3.62 -11.83
CA ILE A 73 -13.68 -3.67 -10.36
C ILE A 73 -14.30 -4.97 -9.83
N ASP A 74 -15.37 -5.47 -10.42
CA ASP A 74 -15.93 -6.79 -10.09
C ASP A 74 -14.90 -7.92 -10.27
N ALA A 75 -14.06 -7.84 -11.31
CA ALA A 75 -12.96 -8.78 -11.50
C ALA A 75 -11.94 -8.69 -10.33
N PHE A 76 -11.50 -7.49 -9.93
CA PHE A 76 -10.65 -7.31 -8.75
C PHE A 76 -11.29 -7.86 -7.47
N LEU A 77 -12.57 -7.57 -7.23
CA LEU A 77 -13.29 -8.07 -6.05
C LEU A 77 -13.37 -9.59 -6.02
N ARG A 78 -13.57 -10.24 -7.18
CA ARG A 78 -13.52 -11.70 -7.29
C ARG A 78 -12.12 -12.23 -7.00
N LEU A 79 -11.07 -11.60 -7.55
CA LEU A 79 -9.69 -11.98 -7.30
C LEU A 79 -9.31 -11.85 -5.82
N PHE A 80 -9.61 -10.73 -5.17
CA PHE A 80 -9.37 -10.55 -3.73
C PHE A 80 -10.05 -11.63 -2.90
N ARG A 81 -11.33 -11.94 -3.18
CA ARG A 81 -12.06 -13.02 -2.49
C ARG A 81 -11.45 -14.40 -2.73
N ALA A 82 -11.10 -14.73 -3.97
CA ALA A 82 -10.52 -16.01 -4.33
C ALA A 82 -9.14 -16.23 -3.69
N THR A 83 -8.36 -15.17 -3.51
CA THR A 83 -7.01 -15.22 -2.95
C THR A 83 -6.96 -15.01 -1.43
N THR A 84 -8.08 -14.71 -0.76
CA THR A 84 -8.13 -14.68 0.70
C THR A 84 -8.00 -16.10 1.25
N ALA A 85 -6.94 -16.35 2.03
CA ALA A 85 -6.61 -17.66 2.57
C ALA A 85 -7.38 -17.97 3.88
N SER A 86 -8.71 -17.82 3.89
CA SER A 86 -9.56 -17.96 5.10
C SER A 86 -9.43 -19.31 5.80
N GLN A 87 -9.05 -20.36 5.06
CA GLN A 87 -8.78 -21.68 5.63
C GLN A 87 -7.66 -21.71 6.67
N VAL A 88 -6.81 -20.67 6.74
CA VAL A 88 -5.77 -20.57 7.79
C VAL A 88 -6.35 -20.58 9.22
N PHE A 89 -7.61 -20.21 9.37
CA PHE A 89 -8.32 -20.21 10.64
C PHE A 89 -9.03 -21.56 10.95
N ASP A 90 -8.89 -22.55 10.09
CA ASP A 90 -9.45 -23.89 10.34
C ASP A 90 -8.67 -24.55 11.47
N PRO A 91 -9.32 -24.92 12.61
CA PRO A 91 -8.66 -25.54 13.74
C PRO A 91 -7.98 -26.86 13.40
N SER A 92 -8.46 -27.58 12.38
CA SER A 92 -7.88 -28.89 11.96
C SER A 92 -6.45 -28.74 11.48
N LEU A 93 -6.07 -27.58 10.91
CA LEU A 93 -4.72 -27.33 10.42
C LEU A 93 -3.67 -27.23 11.53
N SER A 94 -4.07 -26.78 12.70
CA SER A 94 -3.21 -26.62 13.88
C SER A 94 -3.33 -27.76 14.89
N SER A 95 -4.19 -28.74 14.61
CA SER A 95 -4.45 -29.90 15.47
C SER A 95 -3.38 -30.99 15.29
N PRO A 96 -3.24 -31.96 16.24
CA PRO A 96 -2.40 -33.13 16.10
C PRO A 96 -2.66 -33.93 14.82
N GLU A 97 -1.72 -34.80 14.44
CA GLU A 97 -1.77 -35.57 13.17
C GLU A 97 -2.97 -36.51 13.08
N ASP A 98 -3.55 -36.92 14.19
CA ASP A 98 -4.72 -37.81 14.24
C ASP A 98 -6.00 -37.23 13.62
N VAL A 99 -6.07 -35.88 13.49
CA VAL A 99 -7.24 -35.17 12.98
C VAL A 99 -7.16 -34.90 11.48
N MET A 100 -5.94 -34.69 10.95
CA MET A 100 -5.72 -34.43 9.52
C MET A 100 -4.45 -35.15 9.05
N PRO A 101 -4.51 -35.95 7.97
CA PRO A 101 -3.35 -36.60 7.37
C PRO A 101 -2.28 -35.61 6.98
N ALA A 102 -1.00 -35.94 7.23
CA ALA A 102 0.15 -35.07 6.98
C ALA A 102 0.23 -34.58 5.50
N GLN A 103 -0.18 -35.41 4.53
CA GLN A 103 -0.19 -35.05 3.12
C GLN A 103 -1.25 -33.98 2.80
N GLU A 104 -2.44 -34.14 3.34
CA GLU A 104 -3.55 -33.20 3.18
C GLU A 104 -3.20 -31.85 3.81
N ARG A 105 -2.61 -31.88 5.02
CA ARG A 105 -2.14 -30.68 5.71
C ARG A 105 -1.08 -29.92 4.88
N ARG A 106 -0.12 -30.64 4.29
CA ARG A 106 0.92 -30.02 3.43
C ARG A 106 0.30 -29.36 2.20
N GLN A 107 -0.70 -29.98 1.59
CA GLN A 107 -1.39 -29.40 0.46
C GLN A 107 -2.18 -28.16 0.84
N ALA A 108 -2.89 -28.19 1.97
CA ALA A 108 -3.60 -27.02 2.51
C ALA A 108 -2.63 -25.89 2.81
N PHE A 109 -1.48 -26.15 3.41
CA PHE A 109 -0.44 -25.17 3.68
C PHE A 109 0.10 -24.55 2.38
N LYS A 110 0.38 -25.36 1.36
CA LYS A 110 0.78 -24.87 0.05
C LYS A 110 -0.26 -23.91 -0.53
N GLN A 111 -1.53 -24.26 -0.49
CA GLN A 111 -2.61 -23.41 -0.98
C GLN A 111 -2.73 -22.09 -0.21
N ILE A 112 -2.58 -22.11 1.11
CA ILE A 112 -2.58 -20.90 1.95
C ILE A 112 -1.45 -19.96 1.53
N ILE A 113 -0.23 -20.49 1.39
CA ILE A 113 0.94 -19.70 0.99
C ILE A 113 0.72 -19.10 -0.40
N VAL A 114 0.27 -19.89 -1.36
CA VAL A 114 -0.03 -19.41 -2.73
C VAL A 114 -1.05 -18.27 -2.68
N LYS A 115 -2.17 -18.45 -1.99
CA LYS A 115 -3.18 -17.40 -1.86
C LYS A 115 -2.63 -16.12 -1.25
N CYS A 116 -1.81 -16.20 -0.19
CA CYS A 116 -1.19 -15.02 0.41
C CYS A 116 -0.25 -14.30 -0.57
N VAL A 117 0.53 -15.03 -1.36
CA VAL A 117 1.41 -14.45 -2.39
C VAL A 117 0.60 -13.76 -3.48
N LEU A 118 -0.46 -14.41 -3.97
CA LEU A 118 -1.35 -13.84 -4.98
C LEU A 118 -2.08 -12.60 -4.47
N GLN A 119 -2.52 -12.62 -3.21
CA GLN A 119 -3.17 -11.46 -2.61
C GLN A 119 -2.21 -10.28 -2.48
N LEU A 120 -0.96 -10.51 -2.07
CA LEU A 120 0.05 -9.46 -2.04
C LEU A 120 0.29 -8.89 -3.44
N LEU A 121 0.39 -9.73 -4.46
CA LEU A 121 0.51 -9.30 -5.86
C LEU A 121 -0.66 -8.41 -6.30
N LEU A 122 -1.90 -8.76 -5.93
CA LEU A 122 -3.08 -7.95 -6.23
C LEU A 122 -3.08 -6.60 -5.49
N ILE A 123 -2.61 -6.56 -4.24
CA ILE A 123 -2.47 -5.31 -3.48
C ILE A 123 -1.45 -4.40 -4.17
N GLU A 124 -0.27 -4.95 -4.55
CA GLU A 124 0.78 -4.21 -5.24
C GLU A 124 0.27 -3.68 -6.59
N THR A 125 -0.43 -4.52 -7.39
CA THR A 125 -1.04 -4.12 -8.67
C THR A 125 -2.09 -3.02 -8.48
N SER A 126 -2.96 -3.14 -7.46
CA SER A 126 -3.96 -2.11 -7.13
C SER A 126 -3.29 -0.80 -6.71
N ASN A 127 -2.22 -0.86 -5.92
CA ASN A 127 -1.45 0.31 -5.52
C ASN A 127 -0.82 1.02 -6.73
N GLU A 128 -0.22 0.29 -7.66
CA GLU A 128 0.36 0.85 -8.88
C GLU A 128 -0.70 1.53 -9.77
N LEU A 129 -1.85 0.87 -9.97
CA LEU A 129 -2.97 1.43 -10.73
C LEU A 129 -3.51 2.71 -10.08
N LEU A 130 -3.73 2.70 -8.75
CA LEU A 130 -4.28 3.85 -8.03
C LEU A 130 -3.29 5.00 -7.87
N ARG A 131 -1.98 4.75 -8.00
CA ARG A 131 -0.93 5.80 -8.09
C ARG A 131 -0.84 6.42 -9.47
N ASN A 132 -1.22 5.71 -10.52
CA ASN A 132 -1.31 6.28 -11.86
C ASN A 132 -2.41 7.33 -11.88
N THR A 133 -2.04 8.59 -12.18
CA THR A 133 -2.98 9.72 -12.11
C THR A 133 -4.10 9.59 -13.11
N GLU A 134 -3.82 9.18 -14.33
CA GLU A 134 -4.82 9.04 -15.39
C GLU A 134 -5.83 7.93 -15.06
N VAL A 135 -5.36 6.79 -14.52
CA VAL A 135 -6.25 5.71 -14.06
C VAL A 135 -7.13 6.17 -12.92
N TYR A 136 -6.54 6.79 -11.88
CA TYR A 136 -7.31 7.29 -10.74
C TYR A 136 -8.39 8.30 -11.16
N GLU A 137 -8.06 9.19 -12.10
CA GLU A 137 -9.01 10.20 -12.60
C GLU A 137 -10.12 9.61 -13.44
N ALA A 138 -9.87 8.50 -14.12
CA ALA A 138 -10.85 7.82 -14.96
C ALA A 138 -11.79 6.90 -14.16
N VAL A 139 -11.37 6.38 -12.99
CA VAL A 139 -12.22 5.48 -12.18
C VAL A 139 -13.33 6.26 -11.48
N PRO A 140 -14.61 5.87 -11.62
CA PRO A 140 -15.72 6.49 -10.89
C PRO A 140 -15.57 6.32 -9.37
N VAL A 141 -15.95 7.36 -8.59
CA VAL A 141 -15.81 7.36 -7.12
C VAL A 141 -16.46 6.15 -6.44
N PRO A 142 -17.69 5.70 -6.80
CA PRO A 142 -18.25 4.50 -6.22
C PRO A 142 -17.39 3.24 -6.44
N GLN A 143 -16.71 3.15 -7.59
CA GLN A 143 -15.83 2.02 -7.91
C GLN A 143 -14.53 2.08 -7.12
N LEU A 144 -13.97 3.28 -6.88
CA LEU A 144 -12.84 3.49 -5.97
C LEU A 144 -13.19 3.01 -4.55
N LEU A 145 -14.36 3.38 -4.04
CA LEU A 145 -14.83 2.96 -2.71
C LEU A 145 -15.02 1.44 -2.60
N ARG A 146 -15.46 0.78 -3.66
CA ARG A 146 -15.58 -0.68 -3.70
C ARG A 146 -14.20 -1.37 -3.68
N LEU A 147 -13.24 -0.83 -4.42
CA LEU A 147 -11.88 -1.37 -4.44
C LEU A 147 -11.17 -1.14 -3.10
N THR A 148 -11.35 0.04 -2.48
CA THR A 148 -10.80 0.30 -1.13
C THR A 148 -11.41 -0.62 -0.08
N ALA A 149 -12.70 -0.97 -0.16
CA ALA A 149 -13.31 -1.95 0.73
C ALA A 149 -12.63 -3.34 0.64
N ALA A 150 -12.29 -3.81 -0.58
CA ALA A 150 -11.56 -5.06 -0.74
C ALA A 150 -10.12 -5.00 -0.17
N LEU A 151 -9.46 -3.84 -0.28
CA LEU A 151 -8.17 -3.60 0.36
C LEU A 151 -8.27 -3.56 1.89
N GLU A 152 -9.36 -2.99 2.44
CA GLU A 152 -9.65 -3.05 3.89
C GLU A 152 -9.83 -4.49 4.37
N ASP A 153 -10.58 -5.30 3.64
CA ASP A 153 -10.78 -6.72 3.98
C ASP A 153 -9.44 -7.46 3.99
N SER A 154 -8.57 -7.17 3.02
CA SER A 154 -7.20 -7.73 2.97
C SER A 154 -6.34 -7.26 4.14
N TYR A 155 -6.41 -5.98 4.50
CA TYR A 155 -5.74 -5.42 5.67
C TYR A 155 -6.21 -6.10 6.96
N ARG A 156 -7.52 -6.17 7.18
CA ARG A 156 -8.12 -6.80 8.37
C ARG A 156 -7.79 -8.28 8.48
N PHE A 157 -7.79 -9.00 7.34
CA PHE A 157 -7.39 -10.40 7.29
C PHE A 157 -5.94 -10.60 7.77
N SER A 158 -4.99 -9.85 7.19
CA SER A 158 -3.58 -9.97 7.57
C SER A 158 -3.33 -9.52 9.01
N ARG A 159 -4.01 -8.46 9.46
CA ARG A 159 -3.97 -7.99 10.83
C ARG A 159 -4.45 -9.04 11.82
N ARG A 160 -5.58 -9.69 11.55
CA ARG A 160 -6.13 -10.76 12.38
C ARG A 160 -5.12 -11.89 12.57
N ILE A 161 -4.44 -12.31 11.50
CA ILE A 161 -3.40 -13.34 11.58
C ILE A 161 -2.21 -12.84 12.38
N ASN A 162 -1.73 -11.62 12.12
CA ASN A 162 -0.55 -11.08 12.80
C ASN A 162 -0.78 -10.81 14.29
N ALA A 163 -1.98 -10.45 14.70
CA ALA A 163 -2.38 -10.24 16.09
C ALA A 163 -2.53 -11.56 16.85
N ASP A 164 -2.95 -12.65 16.18
CA ASP A 164 -3.16 -13.95 16.82
C ASP A 164 -1.84 -14.73 16.97
N ARG A 165 -1.12 -14.45 18.06
CA ARG A 165 0.12 -15.16 18.38
C ARG A 165 -0.11 -16.66 18.66
N SER A 166 -1.26 -17.04 19.19
CA SER A 166 -1.59 -18.44 19.52
C SER A 166 -1.74 -19.26 18.24
N LEU A 167 -2.53 -18.78 17.29
CA LEU A 167 -2.68 -19.38 15.96
C LEU A 167 -1.33 -19.51 15.25
N ARG A 168 -0.56 -18.43 15.20
CA ARG A 168 0.75 -18.43 14.53
C ARG A 168 1.72 -19.42 15.16
N THR A 169 1.72 -19.52 16.48
CA THR A 169 2.56 -20.49 17.22
C THR A 169 2.10 -21.92 16.96
N ALA A 170 0.79 -22.17 16.93
CA ALA A 170 0.23 -23.50 16.64
C ALA A 170 0.58 -23.94 15.20
N LEU A 171 0.39 -23.08 14.22
CA LEU A 171 0.79 -23.34 12.82
C LEU A 171 2.29 -23.58 12.67
N TRP A 172 3.13 -22.83 13.39
CA TRP A 172 4.57 -23.05 13.37
C TRP A 172 4.96 -24.41 13.94
N LYS A 173 4.36 -24.82 15.07
CA LYS A 173 4.62 -26.11 15.71
C LYS A 173 4.29 -27.30 14.82
N VAL A 174 3.24 -27.21 13.99
CA VAL A 174 2.88 -28.27 13.04
C VAL A 174 3.61 -28.18 11.69
N GLY A 175 4.62 -27.31 11.60
CA GLY A 175 5.52 -27.23 10.44
C GLY A 175 5.00 -26.43 9.26
N PHE A 176 4.07 -25.48 9.49
CA PHE A 176 3.55 -24.59 8.43
C PHE A 176 4.66 -23.82 7.72
N MET A 177 5.60 -23.24 8.48
CA MET A 177 6.77 -22.52 7.98
C MET A 177 7.99 -22.75 8.88
N LYS A 178 9.21 -22.56 8.34
CA LYS A 178 10.47 -22.66 9.11
C LYS A 178 10.57 -21.58 10.20
N GLN A 179 9.95 -20.43 10.01
CA GLN A 179 9.87 -19.32 10.96
C GLN A 179 8.42 -19.07 11.35
N LEU A 180 8.20 -18.33 12.43
CA LEU A 180 6.87 -17.95 12.88
C LEU A 180 6.15 -17.19 11.74
N PRO A 181 5.02 -17.72 11.22
CA PRO A 181 4.34 -17.12 10.09
C PRO A 181 3.83 -15.72 10.41
N ASN A 182 3.96 -14.79 9.46
CA ASN A 182 3.37 -13.47 9.54
C ASN A 182 3.05 -12.93 8.14
N LEU A 183 2.09 -12.02 8.08
CA LEU A 183 1.67 -11.33 6.87
C LEU A 183 2.02 -9.83 6.95
N LEU A 184 3.16 -9.48 7.55
CA LEU A 184 3.57 -8.10 7.79
C LEU A 184 3.58 -7.27 6.50
N LYS A 185 4.13 -7.81 5.41
CA LYS A 185 4.18 -7.09 4.12
C LYS A 185 2.77 -6.87 3.56
N GLN A 186 1.89 -7.86 3.62
CA GLN A 186 0.51 -7.73 3.19
C GLN A 186 -0.24 -6.68 4.02
N GLU A 187 -0.11 -6.73 5.35
CA GLU A 187 -0.74 -5.80 6.28
C GLU A 187 -0.26 -4.35 6.03
N SER A 188 1.05 -4.11 6.02
CA SER A 188 1.61 -2.77 5.84
C SER A 188 1.38 -2.20 4.43
N THR A 189 1.45 -3.02 3.37
CA THR A 189 1.19 -2.56 2.00
C THR A 189 -0.28 -2.23 1.78
N SER A 190 -1.21 -3.04 2.30
CA SER A 190 -2.65 -2.73 2.26
C SER A 190 -2.95 -1.43 2.99
N ALA A 191 -2.42 -1.26 4.22
CA ALA A 191 -2.59 -0.04 5.01
C ALA A 191 -2.04 1.20 4.28
N SER A 192 -0.81 1.12 3.74
CA SER A 192 -0.20 2.22 2.98
C SER A 192 -1.02 2.59 1.74
N THR A 193 -1.54 1.60 1.02
CA THR A 193 -2.38 1.83 -0.15
C THR A 193 -3.69 2.51 0.23
N LEU A 194 -4.36 2.03 1.28
CA LEU A 194 -5.59 2.62 1.81
C LEU A 194 -5.40 4.07 2.24
N VAL A 195 -4.37 4.33 3.06
CA VAL A 195 -4.02 5.68 3.52
C VAL A 195 -3.79 6.61 2.31
N TYR A 196 -3.02 6.16 1.32
CA TYR A 196 -2.76 6.93 0.11
C TYR A 196 -4.05 7.27 -0.65
N VAL A 197 -4.91 6.28 -0.89
CA VAL A 197 -6.11 6.46 -1.70
C VAL A 197 -7.14 7.33 -0.97
N TYR A 198 -7.38 7.08 0.33
CA TYR A 198 -8.32 7.89 1.11
C TYR A 198 -7.89 9.35 1.19
N LEU A 199 -6.60 9.63 1.40
CA LEU A 199 -6.09 11.00 1.41
C LEU A 199 -6.21 11.66 0.02
N ARG A 200 -5.94 10.91 -1.04
CA ARG A 200 -6.12 11.41 -2.40
C ARG A 200 -7.58 11.75 -2.68
N MET A 201 -8.52 10.87 -2.29
CA MET A 201 -9.96 11.11 -2.43
C MET A 201 -10.45 12.28 -1.58
N HIS A 202 -9.97 12.42 -0.34
CA HIS A 202 -10.34 13.52 0.55
C HIS A 202 -9.89 14.88 0.00
N ASN A 203 -8.67 14.93 -0.57
CA ASN A 203 -8.07 16.16 -1.09
C ASN A 203 -8.48 16.44 -2.55
N ASP A 204 -9.28 15.58 -3.17
CA ASP A 204 -9.72 15.78 -4.54
C ASP A 204 -10.79 16.86 -4.62
N HIS A 205 -10.51 17.91 -5.41
CA HIS A 205 -11.40 19.08 -5.55
C HIS A 205 -12.47 18.89 -6.63
N ARG A 206 -12.48 17.76 -7.35
CA ARG A 206 -13.53 17.50 -8.36
C ARG A 206 -14.90 17.40 -7.69
N PRO A 207 -15.97 17.96 -8.31
CA PRO A 207 -17.31 17.96 -7.72
C PRO A 207 -17.83 16.56 -7.36
N SER A 208 -17.44 15.54 -8.13
CA SER A 208 -17.80 14.13 -7.88
C SER A 208 -17.30 13.61 -6.53
N PHE A 209 -16.23 14.17 -5.97
CA PHE A 209 -15.67 13.76 -4.67
C PHE A 209 -16.29 14.53 -3.48
N ALA A 210 -16.87 15.71 -3.72
CA ALA A 210 -17.41 16.55 -2.64
C ALA A 210 -18.44 15.80 -1.79
N THR A 211 -19.32 15.02 -2.43
CA THR A 211 -20.37 14.22 -1.76
C THR A 211 -19.78 13.09 -0.89
N TYR A 212 -18.64 12.53 -1.27
CA TYR A 212 -18.03 11.39 -0.61
C TYR A 212 -16.96 11.78 0.43
N ARG A 213 -16.59 13.05 0.53
CA ARG A 213 -15.51 13.52 1.41
C ARG A 213 -15.74 13.11 2.87
N ARG A 214 -16.96 13.23 3.36
CA ARG A 214 -17.32 12.81 4.73
C ARG A 214 -17.17 11.29 4.89
N GLU A 215 -17.72 10.49 3.98
CA GLU A 215 -17.59 9.04 4.02
C GLU A 215 -16.13 8.59 4.01
N VAL A 216 -15.30 9.24 3.20
CA VAL A 216 -13.85 8.96 3.14
C VAL A 216 -13.18 9.31 4.46
N SER A 217 -13.52 10.44 5.09
CA SER A 217 -12.99 10.81 6.41
C SER A 217 -13.43 9.83 7.50
N ASP A 218 -14.70 9.42 7.49
CA ASP A 218 -15.26 8.45 8.45
C ASP A 218 -14.59 7.07 8.37
N ARG A 219 -14.06 6.70 7.20
CA ARG A 219 -13.26 5.47 7.02
C ARG A 219 -11.79 5.67 7.34
N TYR A 220 -11.23 6.82 6.97
CA TYR A 220 -9.80 7.11 7.13
C TYR A 220 -9.40 7.31 8.59
N LEU A 221 -10.16 8.11 9.36
CA LEU A 221 -9.77 8.47 10.73
C LEU A 221 -9.63 7.25 11.66
N PRO A 222 -10.57 6.28 11.69
CA PRO A 222 -10.41 5.07 12.50
C PRO A 222 -9.22 4.20 12.05
N LEU A 223 -8.97 4.12 10.74
CA LEU A 223 -7.82 3.40 10.20
C LEU A 223 -6.49 4.07 10.63
N ALA A 224 -6.44 5.39 10.56
CA ALA A 224 -5.27 6.18 10.99
C ALA A 224 -4.98 6.00 12.48
N GLU A 225 -6.01 6.05 13.32
CA GLU A 225 -5.91 5.79 14.76
C GLU A 225 -5.40 4.37 15.04
N GLU A 226 -5.97 3.36 14.39
CA GLU A 226 -5.53 1.97 14.52
C GLU A 226 -4.06 1.79 14.12
N ILE A 227 -3.64 2.34 12.98
CA ILE A 227 -2.25 2.24 12.50
C ILE A 227 -1.27 2.82 13.53
N VAL A 228 -1.55 4.00 14.07
CA VAL A 228 -0.68 4.62 15.07
C VAL A 228 -0.68 3.84 16.37
N SER A 229 -1.85 3.40 16.85
CA SER A 229 -1.99 2.60 18.08
C SER A 229 -1.23 1.27 18.01
N VAL A 230 -1.17 0.64 16.82
CA VAL A 230 -0.41 -0.59 16.60
C VAL A 230 1.09 -0.34 16.58
N TYR A 231 1.52 0.81 16.10
CA TYR A 231 2.93 1.17 16.00
C TYR A 231 3.54 1.51 17.37
N LEU A 232 2.80 2.19 18.22
CA LEU A 232 3.30 2.70 19.51
C LEU A 232 3.92 1.64 20.43
N PRO A 233 3.32 0.43 20.62
CA PRO A 233 3.90 -0.58 21.50
C PRO A 233 5.06 -1.35 20.88
N LEU A 234 5.45 -1.12 19.61
CA LEU A 234 6.54 -1.86 18.97
C LEU A 234 7.87 -1.54 19.63
N ASP A 235 8.61 -2.60 19.94
CA ASP A 235 9.92 -2.53 20.57
C ASP A 235 11.05 -2.71 19.53
N ASN A 236 12.05 -1.84 19.59
CA ASN A 236 13.12 -1.82 18.60
C ASN A 236 14.07 -3.03 18.70
N GLU A 237 14.28 -3.55 19.89
CA GLU A 237 15.22 -4.66 20.09
C GLU A 237 14.69 -5.97 19.49
N THR A 238 13.38 -6.21 19.66
CA THR A 238 12.73 -7.46 19.23
C THR A 238 11.91 -7.33 17.94
N GLN A 239 11.51 -6.12 17.56
CA GLN A 239 10.56 -5.87 16.47
C GLN A 239 11.04 -4.84 15.42
N ALA A 240 12.35 -4.68 15.26
CA ALA A 240 12.96 -3.73 14.31
C ALA A 240 12.38 -3.86 12.88
N ARG A 241 12.11 -5.10 12.43
CA ARG A 241 11.49 -5.35 11.12
C ARG A 241 10.07 -4.79 11.02
N ASN A 242 9.28 -4.88 12.09
CA ASN A 242 7.93 -4.31 12.14
C ASN A 242 8.00 -2.79 12.12
N ILE A 243 8.89 -2.19 12.92
CA ILE A 243 9.13 -0.75 12.94
C ILE A 243 9.51 -0.26 11.53
N ALA A 244 10.46 -0.91 10.88
CA ALA A 244 10.87 -0.55 9.52
C ALA A 244 9.73 -0.60 8.50
N ALA A 245 8.83 -1.59 8.61
CA ALA A 245 7.67 -1.73 7.73
C ALA A 245 6.58 -0.68 7.99
N TRP A 246 6.36 -0.32 9.26
CA TRP A 246 5.27 0.57 9.66
C TRP A 246 5.64 2.05 9.70
N THR A 247 6.91 2.41 9.93
CA THR A 247 7.36 3.81 9.98
C THR A 247 6.92 4.64 8.77
N PRO A 248 7.08 4.16 7.51
CA PRO A 248 6.62 4.92 6.34
C PRO A 248 5.10 5.11 6.32
N VAL A 249 4.34 4.13 6.81
CA VAL A 249 2.87 4.19 6.86
C VAL A 249 2.41 5.23 7.89
N VAL A 250 3.01 5.21 9.10
CA VAL A 250 2.74 6.20 10.14
C VAL A 250 3.12 7.61 9.69
N ALA A 251 4.27 7.76 9.02
CA ALA A 251 4.67 9.05 8.44
C ALA A 251 3.63 9.57 7.43
N GLN A 252 3.11 8.68 6.59
CA GLN A 252 2.06 9.01 5.61
C GLN A 252 0.74 9.39 6.30
N VAL A 253 0.35 8.70 7.38
CA VAL A 253 -0.81 9.05 8.21
C VAL A 253 -0.67 10.45 8.78
N LEU A 254 0.47 10.77 9.40
CA LEU A 254 0.72 12.09 9.98
C LEU A 254 0.70 13.22 8.94
N GLN A 255 1.30 12.99 7.77
CA GLN A 255 1.25 13.93 6.65
C GLN A 255 -0.18 14.17 6.17
N GLY A 256 -0.98 13.10 6.11
CA GLY A 256 -2.36 13.17 5.72
C GLY A 256 -3.23 13.92 6.72
N LEU A 257 -3.10 13.61 8.01
CA LEU A 257 -3.80 14.33 9.07
C LEU A 257 -3.46 15.83 9.04
N ALA A 258 -2.18 16.18 8.85
CA ALA A 258 -1.77 17.57 8.70
C ALA A 258 -2.45 18.25 7.51
N ALA A 259 -2.48 17.59 6.35
CA ALA A 259 -3.14 18.12 5.15
C ALA A 259 -4.66 18.30 5.34
N MET A 260 -5.32 17.39 6.07
CA MET A 260 -6.74 17.54 6.40
C MET A 260 -7.01 18.77 7.28
N TYR A 261 -6.17 19.02 8.29
CA TYR A 261 -6.26 20.25 9.10
C TYR A 261 -5.96 21.51 8.30
N GLU A 262 -5.01 21.47 7.38
CA GLU A 262 -4.68 22.60 6.51
C GLU A 262 -5.84 22.93 5.53
N LEU A 263 -6.59 21.90 5.11
CA LEU A 263 -7.72 22.06 4.17
C LEU A 263 -9.01 22.51 4.85
N ASP A 264 -9.35 21.90 6.00
CA ASP A 264 -10.57 22.19 6.78
C ASP A 264 -10.26 22.10 8.27
N PRO A 265 -9.72 23.19 8.87
CA PRO A 265 -9.38 23.21 10.27
C PRO A 265 -10.56 22.92 11.20
N SER A 266 -11.75 23.43 10.86
CA SER A 266 -12.95 23.32 11.72
C SER A 266 -13.56 21.92 11.71
N GLY A 267 -13.54 21.26 10.57
CA GLY A 267 -14.12 19.91 10.40
C GLY A 267 -13.36 18.82 11.16
N HIS A 268 -12.07 19.05 11.47
CA HIS A 268 -11.21 18.06 12.11
C HIS A 268 -10.95 18.29 13.61
N VAL A 269 -11.40 19.39 14.16
CA VAL A 269 -11.30 19.70 15.62
C VAL A 269 -11.83 18.56 16.51
N PRO A 270 -12.95 17.87 16.20
CA PRO A 270 -13.44 16.77 17.03
C PRO A 270 -12.47 15.57 17.14
N ALA A 271 -11.64 15.33 16.12
CA ALA A 271 -10.66 14.25 16.12
C ALA A 271 -9.34 14.64 16.83
N THR A 272 -9.12 15.93 17.11
CA THR A 272 -7.88 16.45 17.71
C THR A 272 -7.50 15.75 19.02
N PRO A 273 -8.40 15.57 20.01
CA PRO A 273 -8.00 14.99 21.30
C PRO A 273 -7.39 13.60 21.14
N THR A 274 -7.98 12.72 20.33
CA THR A 274 -7.48 11.36 20.10
C THR A 274 -6.11 11.39 19.43
N PHE A 275 -5.98 12.08 18.31
CA PHE A 275 -4.72 12.09 17.55
C PHE A 275 -3.62 12.87 18.26
N PHE A 276 -3.95 13.91 19.01
CA PHE A 276 -2.96 14.71 19.74
C PHE A 276 -2.25 13.86 20.81
N MET A 277 -3.01 13.03 21.55
CA MET A 277 -2.42 12.11 22.54
C MET A 277 -1.51 11.09 21.88
N LEU A 278 -1.96 10.43 20.80
CA LEU A 278 -1.16 9.48 20.04
C LEU A 278 0.13 10.11 19.49
N VAL A 279 0.06 11.37 19.05
CA VAL A 279 1.21 12.11 18.53
C VAL A 279 2.22 12.44 19.62
N ILE A 280 1.75 12.78 20.83
CA ILE A 280 2.64 12.96 22.00
C ILE A 280 3.42 11.68 22.28
N GLU A 281 2.75 10.52 22.30
CA GLU A 281 3.41 9.23 22.51
C GLU A 281 4.39 8.88 21.38
N LEU A 282 4.10 9.30 20.13
CA LEU A 282 5.02 9.12 19.00
C LEU A 282 6.31 9.94 19.13
N LEU A 283 6.33 11.02 19.92
CA LEU A 283 7.56 11.78 20.16
C LEU A 283 8.66 10.92 20.79
N ASP A 284 8.31 9.95 21.63
CA ASP A 284 9.25 9.01 22.24
C ASP A 284 9.88 8.06 21.20
N LYS A 285 9.23 7.91 20.04
CA LYS A 285 9.73 7.05 18.95
C LYS A 285 10.66 7.78 17.97
N ILE A 286 10.82 9.10 18.06
CA ILE A 286 11.63 9.88 17.07
C ILE A 286 13.08 9.41 17.06
N THR A 287 13.65 9.07 18.22
CA THR A 287 15.03 8.57 18.31
C THR A 287 15.23 7.24 17.58
N LEU A 288 14.19 6.39 17.56
CA LEU A 288 14.18 5.09 16.90
C LEU A 288 13.81 5.18 15.41
N ALA A 289 12.97 6.15 15.06
CA ALA A 289 12.45 6.38 13.72
C ALA A 289 12.54 7.88 13.33
N PRO A 290 13.74 8.39 13.00
CA PRO A 290 13.94 9.81 12.65
C PRO A 290 13.05 10.31 11.50
N ALA A 291 12.61 9.41 10.62
CA ALA A 291 11.71 9.71 9.52
C ALA A 291 10.34 10.26 9.97
N LEU A 292 9.95 10.06 11.24
CA LEU A 292 8.72 10.60 11.81
C LEU A 292 8.83 12.07 12.23
N ALA A 293 10.05 12.60 12.43
CA ALA A 293 10.25 13.95 12.97
C ALA A 293 9.60 15.05 12.10
N ALA A 294 9.78 15.02 10.79
CA ALA A 294 9.22 16.02 9.88
C ALA A 294 7.69 15.91 9.77
N PRO A 295 7.07 14.72 9.57
CA PRO A 295 5.62 14.55 9.63
C PRO A 295 4.97 14.98 10.95
N LEU A 296 5.58 14.63 12.09
CA LEU A 296 5.12 15.04 13.42
C LEU A 296 5.12 16.56 13.56
N LYS A 297 6.21 17.20 13.16
CA LYS A 297 6.33 18.66 13.22
C LYS A 297 5.26 19.34 12.34
N ARG A 298 5.00 18.81 11.15
CA ARG A 298 3.97 19.36 10.26
C ARG A 298 2.59 19.22 10.88
N TYR A 299 2.25 18.06 11.43
CA TYR A 299 0.96 17.82 12.10
C TYR A 299 0.76 18.75 13.29
N LEU A 300 1.75 18.85 14.21
CA LEU A 300 1.68 19.75 15.37
C LEU A 300 1.57 21.21 14.93
N GLY A 301 2.24 21.60 13.86
CA GLY A 301 2.13 22.92 13.27
C GLY A 301 0.71 23.21 12.75
N ALA A 302 0.11 22.29 12.01
CA ALA A 302 -1.24 22.41 11.47
C ALA A 302 -2.28 22.51 12.59
N VAL A 303 -2.19 21.65 13.61
CA VAL A 303 -3.05 21.69 14.80
C VAL A 303 -2.86 23.02 15.56
N GLY A 304 -1.61 23.45 15.80
CA GLY A 304 -1.31 24.70 16.49
C GLY A 304 -1.89 25.92 15.76
N THR A 305 -1.83 25.95 14.44
CA THR A 305 -2.48 26.99 13.61
C THR A 305 -4.00 26.93 13.70
N ALA A 306 -4.59 25.74 13.59
CA ALA A 306 -6.05 25.55 13.67
C ALA A 306 -6.64 26.00 15.01
N HIS A 307 -5.88 25.86 16.11
CA HIS A 307 -6.27 26.30 17.46
C HIS A 307 -5.75 27.68 17.84
N GLY A 308 -5.19 28.47 16.92
CA GLY A 308 -4.68 29.80 17.17
C GLY A 308 -3.46 29.89 18.13
N LEU A 309 -2.76 28.75 18.33
CA LEU A 309 -1.55 28.68 19.15
C LEU A 309 -0.31 29.16 18.39
N ILE A 310 -0.37 29.12 17.07
CA ILE A 310 0.71 29.55 16.17
C ILE A 310 0.16 30.64 15.27
N ASP A 311 0.78 31.83 15.35
CA ASP A 311 0.57 32.86 14.33
C ASP A 311 1.30 32.46 13.05
N SER A 312 0.54 32.24 11.99
CA SER A 312 1.06 31.76 10.70
C SER A 312 2.02 32.75 10.04
N GLU A 313 1.78 34.07 10.21
CA GLU A 313 2.68 35.11 9.65
C GLU A 313 4.01 35.16 10.42
N ALA A 314 3.94 35.13 11.75
CA ALA A 314 5.13 35.10 12.57
C ALA A 314 5.94 33.79 12.39
N ALA A 315 5.26 32.67 12.18
CA ALA A 315 5.91 31.38 11.90
C ALA A 315 6.60 31.37 10.54
N ALA A 316 5.97 31.92 9.50
CA ALA A 316 6.55 32.05 8.17
C ALA A 316 7.77 33.01 8.17
N ALA A 317 7.68 34.13 8.85
CA ALA A 317 8.79 35.08 9.01
C ALA A 317 10.00 34.43 9.72
N ARG A 318 9.76 33.65 10.79
CA ARG A 318 10.82 32.91 11.49
C ARG A 318 11.44 31.80 10.63
N ALA A 319 10.64 31.09 9.82
CA ALA A 319 11.13 30.07 8.91
C ALA A 319 12.04 30.70 7.84
N TYR A 320 11.63 31.81 7.25
CA TYR A 320 12.41 32.56 6.27
C TYR A 320 13.74 33.07 6.84
N ALA A 321 13.69 33.66 8.06
CA ALA A 321 14.90 34.13 8.73
C ALA A 321 15.90 32.99 9.04
N ARG A 322 15.40 31.79 9.41
CA ARG A 322 16.25 30.59 9.62
C ARG A 322 16.88 30.10 8.32
N GLU A 323 16.16 30.16 7.22
CA GLU A 323 16.65 29.72 5.93
C GLU A 323 17.72 30.66 5.41
N GLN A 324 17.55 31.98 5.58
CA GLN A 324 18.57 32.99 5.31
C GLN A 324 19.82 32.76 6.17
N ALA A 325 19.67 32.59 7.47
CA ALA A 325 20.80 32.34 8.37
C ALA A 325 21.55 31.04 8.02
N ARG A 326 20.83 30.00 7.57
CA ARG A 326 21.43 28.75 7.09
C ARG A 326 22.19 28.94 5.78
N ALA A 327 21.66 29.71 4.85
CA ALA A 327 22.32 30.04 3.60
C ALA A 327 23.62 30.87 3.86
N GLU A 328 23.56 31.82 4.76
CA GLU A 328 24.72 32.63 5.17
C GLU A 328 25.82 31.75 5.81
N MET A 329 25.44 30.80 6.69
CA MET A 329 26.40 29.87 7.29
C MET A 329 27.04 28.94 6.25
N LEU A 330 26.32 28.52 5.22
CA LEU A 330 26.84 27.70 4.12
C LEU A 330 27.80 28.50 3.24
N HIS A 331 27.57 29.79 3.02
CA HIS A 331 28.46 30.68 2.27
C HIS A 331 29.67 31.14 3.11
N ALA A 332 29.55 31.16 4.43
CA ALA A 332 30.65 31.52 5.33
C ALA A 332 31.58 30.34 5.67
N ALA A 333 31.24 29.11 5.29
CA ALA A 333 32.13 27.96 5.47
C ALA A 333 33.39 28.10 4.62
N PRO A 334 34.63 28.06 5.20
CA PRO A 334 35.84 28.16 4.45
C PRO A 334 35.96 27.02 3.45
N THR A 335 36.21 27.34 2.19
CA THR A 335 36.53 26.36 1.13
C THR A 335 37.60 25.41 1.65
N PRO A 336 37.40 24.08 1.60
CA PRO A 336 38.41 23.14 2.02
C PRO A 336 39.65 23.33 1.11
N ARG A 337 40.79 23.67 1.74
CA ARG A 337 42.10 23.69 1.06
C ARG A 337 42.32 22.33 0.45
N SER A 338 42.62 22.33 -0.84
CA SER A 338 42.99 21.16 -1.62
C SER A 338 44.09 20.37 -0.88
N SER A 339 43.76 19.27 -0.28
CA SER A 339 44.69 18.23 0.12
C SER A 339 44.62 17.09 -0.91
N THR A 340 45.80 16.75 -1.41
CA THR A 340 46.17 15.66 -2.33
C THR A 340 45.32 14.37 -2.20
N PRO A 341 45.16 13.64 -3.30
CA PRO A 341 44.30 12.44 -3.29
C PRO A 341 44.98 11.27 -2.57
N ILE A 342 44.36 10.80 -1.51
CA ILE A 342 44.62 9.47 -0.96
C ILE A 342 43.60 8.53 -1.56
N SER A 343 44.15 7.51 -2.21
CA SER A 343 43.47 6.46 -2.97
C SER A 343 42.37 5.73 -2.25
N SER A 344 41.23 5.66 -2.91
CA SER A 344 40.24 4.55 -3.04
C SER A 344 40.38 3.36 -2.11
N GLN A 345 39.42 3.23 -1.18
CA GLN A 345 38.92 1.94 -0.66
C GLN A 345 37.52 2.03 0.00
N ALA A 346 36.60 2.86 -0.53
CA ALA A 346 35.26 3.03 0.05
C ALA A 346 34.08 2.73 -0.91
N ASP A 347 34.34 2.14 -2.07
CA ASP A 347 33.30 2.00 -3.12
C ASP A 347 32.68 0.58 -3.23
N GLN A 348 32.99 -0.32 -2.29
CA GLN A 348 32.38 -1.67 -2.30
C GLN A 348 31.19 -1.86 -1.36
N SER A 349 30.90 -0.93 -0.46
CA SER A 349 29.83 -1.10 0.52
C SER A 349 28.44 -0.61 0.09
N GLN A 350 28.33 0.16 -1.02
CA GLN A 350 27.03 0.63 -1.52
C GLN A 350 26.40 -0.27 -2.59
N ALA A 351 27.16 -1.17 -3.19
CA ALA A 351 26.64 -2.12 -4.18
C ALA A 351 25.90 -3.29 -3.53
N ASP A 352 26.24 -3.68 -2.31
CA ASP A 352 25.61 -4.82 -1.61
C ASP A 352 24.24 -4.52 -1.02
N LEU A 353 23.90 -3.25 -0.80
CA LEU A 353 22.56 -2.87 -0.28
C LEU A 353 21.46 -2.85 -1.34
N ARG A 354 21.81 -2.86 -2.64
CA ARG A 354 20.79 -2.92 -3.72
C ARG A 354 20.38 -4.35 -4.09
N HIS A 355 21.14 -5.36 -3.68
CA HIS A 355 20.84 -6.77 -3.96
C HIS A 355 20.06 -7.51 -2.86
N MET A 356 19.86 -6.92 -1.68
CA MET A 356 19.11 -7.56 -0.59
C MET A 356 17.61 -7.29 -0.59
N SER A 357 17.05 -6.56 -1.57
CA SER A 357 15.62 -6.21 -1.62
C SER A 357 14.74 -7.19 -2.39
N LEU A 358 15.25 -8.27 -2.95
CA LEU A 358 14.49 -9.20 -3.79
C LEU A 358 14.86 -10.67 -3.51
N VAL A 359 14.71 -11.12 -2.27
CA VAL A 359 14.58 -12.55 -2.00
C VAL A 359 13.15 -12.82 -1.55
N ASN A 360 12.24 -12.87 -2.54
CA ASN A 360 11.02 -13.65 -2.43
C ASN A 360 11.44 -15.13 -2.36
N PRO A 361 10.90 -15.95 -1.46
CA PRO A 361 11.08 -17.38 -1.54
C PRO A 361 10.43 -17.86 -2.85
N SER A 362 11.27 -18.14 -3.85
CA SER A 362 10.84 -18.77 -5.10
C SER A 362 10.16 -20.10 -4.76
N PHE A 363 9.13 -20.46 -5.51
CA PHE A 363 8.42 -21.74 -5.44
C PHE A 363 9.36 -22.96 -5.50
N ASP A 364 10.55 -22.81 -6.06
CA ASP A 364 11.54 -23.90 -6.22
C ASP A 364 12.14 -24.44 -4.94
N ALA A 365 12.06 -23.72 -3.81
CA ALA A 365 12.57 -24.19 -2.52
C ALA A 365 11.70 -25.28 -1.87
N LEU A 366 10.49 -25.53 -2.39
CA LEU A 366 9.57 -26.56 -1.87
C LEU A 366 9.61 -27.89 -2.67
N SER A 367 10.24 -27.90 -3.85
CA SER A 367 10.31 -29.13 -4.69
C SER A 367 11.53 -30.00 -4.39
N THR A 368 12.54 -29.55 -3.68
CA THR A 368 13.81 -30.26 -3.45
C THR A 368 13.87 -31.10 -2.18
N THR A 369 12.81 -31.19 -1.38
CA THR A 369 12.80 -32.04 -0.16
C THR A 369 11.99 -33.34 -0.30
N ALA A 370 11.57 -33.73 -1.51
CA ALA A 370 10.79 -34.96 -1.73
C ALA A 370 11.61 -36.10 -2.35
N GLY A 371 12.94 -36.13 -2.18
CA GLY A 371 13.76 -37.14 -2.82
C GLY A 371 15.03 -37.50 -2.06
N ALA A 372 14.94 -38.03 -0.83
CA ALA A 372 16.03 -38.83 -0.25
C ALA A 372 15.53 -39.58 0.99
N GLY A 373 15.29 -40.88 0.84
CA GLY A 373 14.97 -41.73 1.97
C GLY A 373 14.48 -43.11 1.61
N ALA A 374 15.31 -43.94 1.03
CA ALA A 374 15.44 -45.34 1.32
C ALA A 374 16.83 -45.79 0.88
N PRO A 375 17.55 -46.66 1.61
CA PRO A 375 17.28 -48.09 1.55
C PRO A 375 17.47 -48.83 2.85
N SER A 376 16.90 -50.03 2.84
CA SER A 376 17.08 -51.23 3.69
C SER A 376 16.72 -51.14 5.14
#